data_868e798beed520268e0f149d88a18ea4
#
_entry.id   868e798beed520268e0f149d88a18ea4
#
_cell.length_a   1.000
_cell.length_b   1.000
_cell.length_c   1.000
_cell.angle_alpha   90.00
_cell.angle_beta   90.00
_cell.angle_gamma   90.00
#
_symmetry.space_group_name_H-M   'P 1'
#
loop_
_entity.id
_entity.type
_entity.pdbx_description
1 polymer ?
#
loop_
_entity_poly.entity_id
_entity_poly.type
_entity_poly.pdbx_seq_one_letter_code
_entity_poly.pdbx_strand_id
1 'polypeptide(L)'
;MKQIWKRVKPWWLPVGLPLLFYILMRYVFLVGYVPTASMEPTLPQESFILGIRIFDEPEVGDIIVFEKDGKLLVKRIAAGPGEEVDQAQLPYMDTVPIPVWDEPTITVPHGCYFVLGDNSQNSWDSRYWENPFVSNEKIVAKVLLH
;
A
#
# COMPACT_ATOMS: atom_id res chain seq x y z
N MET A 1 37.04 21.79 -24.67
CA MET A 1 35.92 20.89 -24.44
C MET A 1 36.25 19.39 -24.57
N LYS A 2 37.00 18.93 -25.57
CA LYS A 2 37.33 17.50 -25.75
C LYS A 2 38.24 16.88 -24.65
N GLN A 3 39.04 17.65 -23.92
CA GLN A 3 39.93 17.14 -22.88
C GLN A 3 39.19 16.88 -21.54
N ILE A 4 38.12 17.60 -21.26
CA ILE A 4 37.31 17.41 -20.04
C ILE A 4 36.57 16.05 -20.11
N TRP A 5 36.06 15.71 -21.30
CA TRP A 5 35.35 14.43 -21.53
C TRP A 5 36.24 13.19 -21.31
N LYS A 6 37.54 13.27 -21.63
CA LYS A 6 38.49 12.16 -21.40
C LYS A 6 38.79 11.92 -19.91
N ARG A 7 38.72 12.94 -19.08
CA ARG A 7 38.97 12.82 -17.61
C ARG A 7 37.74 12.34 -16.83
N VAL A 8 36.55 12.58 -17.32
CA VAL A 8 35.30 12.19 -16.65
C VAL A 8 34.89 10.75 -17.01
N LYS A 9 35.29 10.27 -18.19
CA LYS A 9 34.90 8.98 -18.75
C LYS A 9 35.20 7.74 -17.84
N PRO A 10 36.31 7.65 -17.09
CA PRO A 10 36.55 6.51 -16.20
C PRO A 10 35.73 6.54 -14.89
N TRP A 11 35.16 7.69 -14.51
CA TRP A 11 34.42 7.86 -13.25
C TRP A 11 32.91 7.73 -13.36
N TRP A 12 32.38 7.80 -14.57
CA TRP A 12 30.91 7.78 -14.73
C TRP A 12 30.26 6.43 -14.37
N LEU A 13 30.98 5.32 -14.57
CA LEU A 13 30.47 4.00 -14.18
C LEU A 13 30.48 3.81 -12.64
N PRO A 14 31.59 4.00 -11.92
CA PRO A 14 31.62 3.78 -10.49
C PRO A 14 30.80 4.81 -9.69
N VAL A 15 30.54 5.99 -10.24
CA VAL A 15 29.70 7.01 -9.59
C VAL A 15 28.26 6.99 -10.12
N GLY A 16 28.09 6.79 -11.41
CA GLY A 16 26.78 6.82 -12.06
C GLY A 16 25.89 5.64 -11.68
N LEU A 17 26.44 4.43 -11.57
CA LEU A 17 25.66 3.24 -11.18
C LEU A 17 25.12 3.32 -9.74
N PRO A 18 25.93 3.65 -8.73
CA PRO A 18 25.40 3.84 -7.37
C PRO A 18 24.39 4.99 -7.27
N LEU A 19 24.63 6.08 -7.99
CA LEU A 19 23.69 7.21 -8.03
C LEU A 19 22.35 6.80 -8.67
N LEU A 20 22.40 6.10 -9.80
CA LEU A 20 21.19 5.57 -10.45
C LEU A 20 20.45 4.59 -9.52
N PHE A 21 21.15 3.68 -8.88
CA PHE A 21 20.59 2.77 -7.92
C PHE A 21 19.92 3.50 -6.75
N TYR A 22 20.59 4.53 -6.21
CA TYR A 22 20.01 5.37 -5.16
C TYR A 22 18.72 6.05 -5.62
N ILE A 23 18.73 6.64 -6.84
CA ILE A 23 17.55 7.30 -7.42
C ILE A 23 16.39 6.30 -7.58
N LEU A 24 16.67 5.11 -8.13
CA LEU A 24 15.66 4.06 -8.29
C LEU A 24 15.07 3.63 -6.95
N MET A 25 15.91 3.34 -5.95
CA MET A 25 15.46 2.96 -4.61
C MET A 25 14.69 4.08 -3.89
N ARG A 26 15.05 5.34 -4.15
CA ARG A 26 14.42 6.49 -3.48
C ARG A 26 13.08 6.91 -4.09
N TYR A 27 12.96 6.84 -5.42
CA TYR A 27 11.84 7.42 -6.15
C TYR A 27 10.94 6.40 -6.85
N VAL A 28 11.46 5.24 -7.22
CA VAL A 28 10.71 4.21 -7.96
C VAL A 28 10.26 3.09 -7.05
N PHE A 29 11.12 2.63 -6.16
CA PHE A 29 10.83 1.49 -5.30
C PHE A 29 10.57 1.89 -3.84
N LEU A 30 9.84 1.03 -3.15
CA LEU A 30 9.65 1.06 -1.71
C LEU A 30 9.99 -0.33 -1.16
N VAL A 31 10.95 -0.38 -0.24
CA VAL A 31 11.18 -1.58 0.58
C VAL A 31 10.53 -1.35 1.92
N GLY A 32 9.60 -2.22 2.29
CA GLY A 32 8.86 -2.15 3.54
C GLY A 32 9.07 -3.39 4.39
N TYR A 33 8.95 -3.24 5.71
CA TYR A 33 8.92 -4.33 6.67
C TYR A 33 7.49 -4.50 7.18
N VAL A 34 7.03 -5.74 7.31
CA VAL A 34 5.67 -6.11 7.75
C VAL A 34 5.70 -6.56 9.21
N PRO A 35 5.39 -5.67 10.17
CA PRO A 35 5.52 -5.99 11.59
C PRO A 35 4.35 -6.80 12.16
N THR A 36 3.24 -6.92 11.43
CA THR A 36 1.99 -7.50 11.93
C THR A 36 1.48 -8.63 11.05
N ALA A 37 0.70 -9.54 11.63
CA ALA A 37 0.07 -10.66 10.96
C ALA A 37 -1.20 -10.30 10.17
N SER A 38 -1.52 -9.01 10.01
CA SER A 38 -2.80 -8.56 9.42
C SER A 38 -3.00 -8.94 7.95
N MET A 39 -1.92 -9.27 7.25
CA MET A 39 -1.93 -9.66 5.83
C MET A 39 -1.59 -11.14 5.62
N GLU A 40 -1.51 -11.93 6.69
CA GLU A 40 -1.35 -13.37 6.55
C GLU A 40 -2.59 -14.03 5.91
N PRO A 41 -2.41 -15.10 5.14
CA PRO A 41 -1.13 -15.77 4.83
C PRO A 41 -0.34 -15.12 3.69
N THR A 42 -0.88 -14.09 3.02
CA THR A 42 -0.26 -13.53 1.81
C THR A 42 1.07 -12.83 2.12
N LEU A 43 1.10 -12.02 3.16
CA LEU A 43 2.33 -11.38 3.65
C LEU A 43 2.61 -11.89 5.05
N PRO A 44 3.61 -12.78 5.23
CA PRO A 44 3.99 -13.25 6.55
C PRO A 44 4.43 -12.12 7.46
N GLN A 45 4.11 -12.24 8.75
CA GLN A 45 4.67 -11.35 9.76
C GLN A 45 6.20 -11.42 9.73
N GLU A 46 6.87 -10.30 10.05
CA GLU A 46 8.33 -10.17 10.05
C GLU A 46 9.00 -10.36 8.67
N SER A 47 8.25 -10.27 7.60
CA SER A 47 8.76 -10.32 6.23
C SER A 47 9.05 -8.93 5.64
N PHE A 48 9.72 -8.92 4.48
CA PHE A 48 9.95 -7.72 3.70
C PHE A 48 9.11 -7.74 2.43
N ILE A 49 8.64 -6.57 2.03
CA ILE A 49 7.90 -6.36 0.78
C ILE A 49 8.67 -5.42 -0.14
N LEU A 50 8.49 -5.62 -1.44
CA LEU A 50 8.94 -4.70 -2.46
C LEU A 50 7.70 -4.07 -3.13
N GLY A 51 7.60 -2.76 -3.06
CA GLY A 51 6.57 -1.98 -3.73
C GLY A 51 7.13 -1.07 -4.80
N ILE A 52 6.27 -0.65 -5.72
CA ILE A 52 6.57 0.37 -6.72
C ILE A 52 5.77 1.64 -6.40
N ARG A 53 6.45 2.80 -6.48
CA ARG A 53 5.86 4.13 -6.23
C ARG A 53 5.25 4.76 -7.48
N ILE A 54 5.65 4.28 -8.65
CA ILE A 54 5.14 4.70 -9.96
C ILE A 54 4.25 3.59 -10.45
N PHE A 55 2.94 3.79 -10.35
CA PHE A 55 1.91 2.81 -10.71
C PHE A 55 0.70 3.55 -11.31
N ASP A 56 -0.06 2.85 -12.11
CA ASP A 56 -1.35 3.30 -12.60
C ASP A 56 -2.40 3.28 -11.48
N GLU A 57 -3.63 3.68 -11.77
CA GLU A 57 -4.72 3.66 -10.80
C GLU A 57 -4.87 2.26 -10.19
N PRO A 58 -4.84 2.14 -8.84
CA PRO A 58 -4.94 0.84 -8.20
C PRO A 58 -6.30 0.19 -8.42
N GLU A 59 -6.29 -1.14 -8.54
CA GLU A 59 -7.48 -1.95 -8.79
C GLU A 59 -7.84 -2.79 -7.56
N VAL A 60 -9.09 -3.28 -7.54
CA VAL A 60 -9.55 -4.25 -6.53
C VAL A 60 -8.68 -5.50 -6.58
N GLY A 61 -8.21 -5.95 -5.42
CA GLY A 61 -7.28 -7.06 -5.27
C GLY A 61 -5.82 -6.64 -5.14
N ASP A 62 -5.45 -5.42 -5.51
CA ASP A 62 -4.10 -4.92 -5.30
C ASP A 62 -3.76 -4.77 -3.82
N ILE A 63 -2.52 -5.09 -3.47
CA ILE A 63 -1.97 -4.80 -2.14
C ILE A 63 -1.26 -3.45 -2.22
N ILE A 64 -1.69 -2.53 -1.39
CA ILE A 64 -1.18 -1.15 -1.36
C ILE A 64 -0.52 -0.81 -0.03
N VAL A 65 0.49 0.05 -0.10
CA VAL A 65 1.08 0.74 1.06
C VAL A 65 0.54 2.17 1.05
N PHE A 66 -0.07 2.59 2.14
CA PHE A 66 -0.66 3.92 2.25
C PHE A 66 -0.41 4.53 3.62
N GLU A 67 -0.56 5.84 3.71
CA GLU A 67 -0.43 6.59 4.96
C GLU A 67 -1.80 6.79 5.62
N LYS A 68 -1.90 6.42 6.89
CA LYS A 68 -3.04 6.72 7.76
C LYS A 68 -2.54 7.08 9.16
N ASP A 69 -3.00 8.22 9.66
CA ASP A 69 -2.67 8.73 11.01
C ASP A 69 -1.15 8.78 11.28
N GLY A 70 -0.38 9.20 10.25
CA GLY A 70 1.08 9.32 10.32
C GLY A 70 1.83 7.98 10.30
N LYS A 71 1.15 6.87 10.00
CA LYS A 71 1.75 5.54 9.89
C LYS A 71 1.55 4.97 8.48
N LEU A 72 2.53 4.19 8.04
CA LEU A 72 2.39 3.39 6.82
C LEU A 72 1.70 2.07 7.15
N LEU A 73 0.63 1.79 6.45
CA LEU A 73 -0.13 0.54 6.55
C LEU A 73 -0.09 -0.20 5.23
N VAL A 74 -0.23 -1.52 5.29
CA VAL A 74 -0.31 -2.40 4.13
C VAL A 74 -1.63 -3.15 4.21
N LYS A 75 -2.48 -3.02 3.17
CA LYS A 75 -3.77 -3.69 3.06
C LYS A 75 -4.08 -4.01 1.60
N ARG A 76 -5.09 -4.87 1.40
CA ARG A 76 -5.63 -5.19 0.07
C ARG A 76 -6.84 -4.32 -0.22
N ILE A 77 -6.96 -3.83 -1.44
CA ILE A 77 -8.16 -3.14 -1.92
C ILE A 77 -9.28 -4.18 -2.06
N ALA A 78 -10.33 -3.98 -1.30
CA ALA A 78 -11.52 -4.83 -1.33
C ALA A 78 -12.64 -4.24 -2.17
N ALA A 79 -12.74 -2.89 -2.24
CA ALA A 79 -13.66 -2.21 -3.12
C ALA A 79 -13.05 -0.89 -3.63
N GLY A 80 -13.30 -0.58 -4.89
CA GLY A 80 -12.86 0.62 -5.59
C GLY A 80 -13.93 1.70 -5.71
N PRO A 81 -13.59 2.84 -6.36
CA PRO A 81 -14.50 3.97 -6.52
C PRO A 81 -15.85 3.59 -7.15
N GLY A 82 -16.96 3.96 -6.49
CA GLY A 82 -18.32 3.70 -6.96
C GLY A 82 -18.86 2.31 -6.60
N GLU A 83 -18.07 1.43 -6.05
CA GLU A 83 -18.54 0.11 -5.58
C GLU A 83 -19.25 0.22 -4.22
N GLU A 84 -20.21 -0.66 -4.02
CA GLU A 84 -20.96 -0.75 -2.78
C GLU A 84 -20.36 -1.81 -1.85
N VAL A 85 -20.28 -1.49 -0.56
CA VAL A 85 -19.80 -2.39 0.48
C VAL A 85 -20.95 -2.63 1.47
N ASP A 86 -21.42 -3.88 1.54
CA ASP A 86 -22.46 -4.32 2.46
C ASP A 86 -21.82 -4.77 3.79
N GLN A 87 -22.17 -4.09 4.88
CA GLN A 87 -21.65 -4.37 6.21
C GLN A 87 -21.90 -5.82 6.64
N ALA A 88 -23.05 -6.38 6.27
CA ALA A 88 -23.44 -7.74 6.69
C ALA A 88 -22.57 -8.85 6.03
N GLN A 89 -21.88 -8.54 4.92
CA GLN A 89 -21.05 -9.49 4.19
C GLN A 89 -19.58 -9.44 4.59
N LEU A 90 -19.18 -8.51 5.46
CA LEU A 90 -17.79 -8.35 5.86
C LEU A 90 -17.41 -9.38 6.95
N PRO A 91 -16.20 -9.96 6.85
CA PRO A 91 -15.67 -10.86 7.88
C PRO A 91 -15.14 -10.04 9.06
N TYR A 92 -15.88 -9.96 10.16
CA TYR A 92 -15.47 -9.26 11.37
C TYR A 92 -14.63 -10.14 12.31
N MET A 93 -13.88 -9.49 13.21
CA MET A 93 -13.18 -10.17 14.29
C MET A 93 -14.18 -10.65 15.36
N ASP A 94 -14.03 -11.88 15.84
CA ASP A 94 -14.91 -12.45 16.86
C ASP A 94 -14.80 -11.73 18.22
N THR A 95 -13.68 -11.06 18.46
CA THR A 95 -13.34 -10.41 19.73
C THR A 95 -13.68 -8.93 19.81
N VAL A 96 -14.11 -8.32 18.69
CA VAL A 96 -14.40 -6.88 18.60
C VAL A 96 -15.85 -6.69 18.19
N PRO A 97 -16.61 -5.81 18.88
CA PRO A 97 -17.97 -5.48 18.47
C PRO A 97 -17.99 -4.98 17.01
N ILE A 98 -18.98 -5.44 16.25
CA ILE A 98 -19.19 -4.99 14.88
C ILE A 98 -19.51 -3.49 14.93
N PRO A 99 -18.74 -2.64 14.26
CA PRO A 99 -19.06 -1.22 14.15
C PRO A 99 -20.39 -1.09 13.41
N VAL A 100 -21.27 -0.26 13.92
CA VAL A 100 -22.54 0.04 13.25
C VAL A 100 -22.32 1.32 12.46
N TRP A 101 -22.29 1.23 11.13
CA TRP A 101 -22.38 2.41 10.26
C TRP A 101 -23.82 2.91 10.26
N ASP A 102 -24.00 4.19 9.97
CA ASP A 102 -25.34 4.78 9.89
C ASP A 102 -26.23 4.11 8.83
N GLU A 103 -25.59 3.58 7.78
CA GLU A 103 -26.24 2.83 6.72
C GLU A 103 -25.64 1.42 6.60
N PRO A 104 -26.47 0.38 6.31
CA PRO A 104 -26.02 -1.00 6.18
C PRO A 104 -25.09 -1.21 4.97
N THR A 105 -25.19 -0.36 3.97
CA THR A 105 -24.39 -0.38 2.75
C THR A 105 -23.79 1.00 2.51
N ILE A 106 -22.51 1.06 2.25
CA ILE A 106 -21.79 2.31 1.92
C ILE A 106 -21.21 2.24 0.52
N THR A 107 -21.25 3.36 -0.20
CA THR A 107 -20.63 3.48 -1.52
C THR A 107 -19.24 4.10 -1.38
N VAL A 108 -18.23 3.50 -2.00
CA VAL A 108 -16.86 4.02 -2.00
C VAL A 108 -16.81 5.32 -2.83
N PRO A 109 -16.38 6.44 -2.25
CA PRO A 109 -16.30 7.72 -2.96
C PRO A 109 -15.30 7.68 -4.13
N HIS A 110 -15.47 8.58 -5.09
CA HIS A 110 -14.50 8.78 -6.16
C HIS A 110 -13.11 9.08 -5.61
N GLY A 111 -12.09 8.43 -6.18
CA GLY A 111 -10.70 8.59 -5.75
C GLY A 111 -10.39 7.99 -4.39
N CYS A 112 -11.26 7.15 -3.85
CA CYS A 112 -11.09 6.43 -2.59
C CYS A 112 -11.20 4.93 -2.78
N TYR A 113 -10.69 4.19 -1.78
CA TYR A 113 -10.68 2.74 -1.75
C TYR A 113 -11.10 2.25 -0.37
N PHE A 114 -11.81 1.12 -0.33
CA PHE A 114 -12.08 0.36 0.88
C PHE A 114 -11.07 -0.78 0.96
N VAL A 115 -10.37 -0.90 2.09
CA VAL A 115 -9.23 -1.82 2.21
C VAL A 115 -9.38 -2.77 3.37
N LEU A 116 -8.98 -4.02 3.17
CA LEU A 116 -9.02 -5.08 4.17
C LEU A 116 -7.65 -5.74 4.34
N GLY A 117 -7.42 -6.27 5.54
CA GLY A 117 -6.33 -7.22 5.75
C GLY A 117 -6.77 -8.62 5.38
N ASP A 118 -5.86 -9.40 4.80
CA ASP A 118 -6.13 -10.79 4.40
C ASP A 118 -6.41 -11.69 5.62
N ASN A 119 -5.84 -11.34 6.79
CA ASN A 119 -6.15 -11.98 8.06
C ASN A 119 -7.27 -11.23 8.78
N SER A 120 -8.52 -11.57 8.49
CA SER A 120 -9.70 -10.86 9.00
C SER A 120 -9.79 -10.83 10.52
N GLN A 121 -9.25 -11.83 11.23
CA GLN A 121 -9.27 -11.93 12.68
C GLN A 121 -8.17 -11.12 13.37
N ASN A 122 -7.16 -10.68 12.64
CA ASN A 122 -6.01 -9.91 13.15
C ASN A 122 -5.77 -8.60 12.40
N SER A 123 -6.80 -8.06 11.76
CA SER A 123 -6.64 -6.84 10.96
C SER A 123 -7.55 -5.72 11.45
N TRP A 124 -6.93 -4.63 11.88
CA TRP A 124 -7.61 -3.36 12.10
C TRP A 124 -7.54 -2.55 10.80
N ASP A 125 -8.66 -2.45 10.08
CA ASP A 125 -8.74 -1.90 8.74
C ASP A 125 -10.06 -1.13 8.52
N SER A 126 -10.45 -0.87 7.27
CA SER A 126 -11.63 -0.08 6.89
C SER A 126 -12.91 -0.45 7.64
N ARG A 127 -13.05 -1.69 8.08
CA ARG A 127 -14.22 -2.16 8.85
C ARG A 127 -14.39 -1.45 10.18
N TYR A 128 -13.28 -0.99 10.79
CA TYR A 128 -13.23 -0.49 12.17
C TYR A 128 -12.86 0.99 12.27
N TRP A 129 -12.54 1.65 11.15
CA TRP A 129 -12.16 3.05 11.16
C TRP A 129 -13.38 3.97 11.12
N GLU A 130 -13.30 5.11 11.79
CA GLU A 130 -14.32 6.16 11.72
C GLU A 130 -14.53 6.64 10.28
N ASN A 131 -13.46 6.90 9.54
CA ASN A 131 -13.49 7.05 8.09
C ASN A 131 -12.93 5.78 7.43
N PRO A 132 -13.81 4.95 6.82
CA PRO A 132 -13.42 3.65 6.26
C PRO A 132 -12.63 3.75 4.97
N PHE A 133 -12.49 4.93 4.40
CA PHE A 133 -11.92 5.09 3.07
C PHE A 133 -10.46 5.58 3.11
N VAL A 134 -9.67 5.09 2.15
CA VAL A 134 -8.30 5.53 1.85
C VAL A 134 -8.32 6.31 0.54
N SER A 135 -7.96 7.59 0.56
CA SER A 135 -7.86 8.37 -0.67
C SER A 135 -6.65 7.98 -1.50
N ASN A 136 -6.76 8.08 -2.83
CA ASN A 136 -5.68 7.79 -3.77
C ASN A 136 -4.39 8.56 -3.44
N GLU A 137 -4.50 9.80 -2.98
CA GLU A 137 -3.36 10.64 -2.61
C GLU A 137 -2.54 10.10 -1.43
N LYS A 138 -3.14 9.25 -0.60
CA LYS A 138 -2.49 8.60 0.53
C LYS A 138 -1.76 7.31 0.16
N ILE A 139 -1.95 6.81 -1.05
CA ILE A 139 -1.29 5.60 -1.52
C ILE A 139 0.15 5.92 -1.90
N VAL A 140 1.08 5.27 -1.24
CA VAL A 140 2.53 5.51 -1.37
C VAL A 140 3.18 4.55 -2.36
N ALA A 141 2.68 3.31 -2.41
CA ALA A 141 3.20 2.29 -3.32
C ALA A 141 2.19 1.14 -3.51
N LYS A 142 2.32 0.45 -4.64
CA LYS A 142 1.67 -0.84 -4.91
C LYS A 142 2.69 -1.95 -4.70
N VAL A 143 2.31 -3.00 -3.96
CA VAL A 143 3.20 -4.14 -3.68
C VAL A 143 3.35 -5.01 -4.92
N LEU A 144 4.59 -5.34 -5.27
CA LEU A 144 4.93 -6.17 -6.42
C LEU A 144 5.29 -7.60 -6.03
N LEU A 145 6.07 -7.71 -4.96
CA LEU A 145 6.64 -8.97 -4.48
C LEU A 145 6.51 -9.08 -2.97
N HIS A 146 6.20 -10.26 -2.52
CA HIS A 146 6.07 -10.66 -1.12
C HIS A 146 6.51 -12.11 -0.92
#